data_78d9d8001895f0a0dff5a0fc8c95af35
#
_entry.id   78d9d8001895f0a0dff5a0fc8c95af35
#
_cell.length_a   1.000
_cell.length_b   1.000
_cell.length_c   1.000
_cell.angle_alpha   90.00
_cell.angle_beta   90.00
_cell.angle_gamma   90.00
#
_symmetry.space_group_name_H-M   'P 1'
#
loop_
_entity.id
_entity.type
_entity.pdbx_description
1 polymer ?
#
loop_
_entity_poly.entity_id
_entity_poly.type
_entity_poly.pdbx_seq_one_letter_code
_entity_poly.pdbx_strand_id
1 'polypeptide(L)'
;MKKKNGDIKKALDKENKIYFIKRLYELINHGYMLEDSLEFLLIQYEVADKEIIKIKEKLSNGKKLSDILEYLGYSQLIISKIKFAEDYGRIEDMLQEVETYLTIQKIQQEKVIKTLRYPLFLTLTLICLIMVFNALVIPQFENIYTSSNIKMDLQTIILIKSLYYIPKFISIIILFTLLGISYLFYTIKYKPQLFLKTL
;
A
#
# COMPACT_ATOMS: atom_id res chain seq x y z
N MET A 1 10.39 5.58 -33.05
CA MET A 1 9.90 5.13 -31.74
C MET A 1 10.83 5.67 -30.66
N LYS A 2 10.36 6.61 -29.82
CA LYS A 2 11.16 7.14 -28.69
C LYS A 2 11.18 6.10 -27.57
N LYS A 3 12.27 5.33 -27.42
CA LYS A 3 12.51 4.50 -26.23
C LYS A 3 12.57 5.44 -25.01
N LYS A 4 11.55 5.38 -24.17
CA LYS A 4 11.53 6.04 -22.87
C LYS A 4 12.64 5.43 -22.01
N ASN A 5 13.63 6.22 -21.60
CA ASN A 5 14.60 5.86 -20.56
C ASN A 5 13.83 5.65 -19.23
N GLY A 6 13.25 4.49 -19.07
CA GLY A 6 12.57 4.09 -17.84
C GLY A 6 13.59 3.55 -16.86
N ASP A 7 13.70 4.18 -15.72
CA ASP A 7 14.39 3.64 -14.55
C ASP A 7 13.86 2.23 -14.28
N ILE A 8 14.71 1.23 -14.05
CA ILE A 8 14.34 -0.18 -13.75
C ILE A 8 13.21 -0.25 -12.70
N LYS A 9 13.28 0.61 -11.68
CA LYS A 9 12.26 0.72 -10.64
C LYS A 9 10.88 1.13 -11.16
N LYS A 10 10.81 1.74 -12.33
CA LYS A 10 9.56 2.19 -12.96
C LYS A 10 9.01 1.15 -13.94
N ALA A 11 9.87 0.36 -14.58
CA ALA A 11 9.48 -0.75 -15.45
C ALA A 11 8.96 -1.94 -14.63
N LEU A 12 9.59 -2.20 -13.47
CA LEU A 12 9.19 -3.23 -12.53
C LEU A 12 8.52 -2.58 -11.30
N ASP A 13 7.27 -2.12 -11.47
CA ASP A 13 6.43 -1.74 -10.36
C ASP A 13 6.08 -2.96 -9.48
N LYS A 14 5.32 -2.73 -8.41
CA LYS A 14 5.00 -3.78 -7.45
C LYS A 14 4.23 -4.96 -8.08
N GLU A 15 3.37 -4.68 -9.02
CA GLU A 15 2.55 -5.68 -9.70
C GLU A 15 3.39 -6.48 -10.70
N ASN A 16 4.17 -5.77 -11.50
CA ASN A 16 5.09 -6.38 -12.46
C ASN A 16 6.14 -7.27 -11.77
N LYS A 17 6.59 -6.94 -10.55
CA LYS A 17 7.51 -7.79 -9.78
C LYS A 17 6.92 -9.15 -9.45
N ILE A 18 5.62 -9.23 -9.13
CA ILE A 18 4.96 -10.52 -8.86
C ILE A 18 4.92 -11.36 -10.13
N TYR A 19 4.48 -10.75 -11.23
CA TYR A 19 4.42 -11.45 -12.52
C TYR A 19 5.81 -11.82 -13.04
N PHE A 20 6.82 -11.01 -12.80
CA PHE A 20 8.21 -11.30 -13.17
C PHE A 20 8.71 -12.58 -12.49
N ILE A 21 8.53 -12.70 -11.16
CA ILE A 21 8.92 -13.93 -10.45
C ILE A 21 8.12 -15.14 -10.95
N LYS A 22 6.81 -14.98 -11.15
CA LYS A 22 5.95 -16.03 -11.67
C LYS A 22 6.44 -16.54 -13.03
N ARG A 23 6.70 -15.62 -13.97
CA ARG A 23 7.20 -15.97 -15.30
C ARG A 23 8.61 -16.55 -15.28
N LEU A 24 9.46 -16.04 -14.39
CA LEU A 24 10.79 -16.59 -14.19
C LEU A 24 10.72 -18.05 -13.70
N TYR A 25 9.85 -18.32 -12.72
CA TYR A 25 9.59 -19.69 -12.27
C TYR A 25 9.09 -20.57 -13.42
N GLU A 26 8.08 -20.12 -14.18
CA GLU A 26 7.54 -20.88 -15.32
C GLU A 26 8.62 -21.22 -16.35
N LEU A 27 9.47 -20.26 -16.74
CA LEU A 27 10.54 -20.48 -17.71
C LEU A 27 11.57 -21.51 -17.20
N ILE A 28 12.04 -21.34 -15.97
CA ILE A 28 13.03 -22.26 -15.38
C ILE A 28 12.44 -23.68 -15.24
N ASN A 29 11.19 -23.78 -14.78
CA ASN A 29 10.49 -25.08 -14.66
C ASN A 29 10.27 -25.78 -16.01
N HIS A 30 10.25 -25.03 -17.12
CA HIS A 30 10.24 -25.59 -18.48
C HIS A 30 11.62 -25.86 -19.02
N GLY A 31 12.68 -25.76 -18.23
CA GLY A 31 14.05 -26.09 -18.60
C GLY A 31 14.85 -25.00 -19.32
N TYR A 32 14.33 -23.74 -19.35
CA TYR A 32 15.09 -22.62 -19.89
C TYR A 32 16.24 -22.22 -18.94
N MET A 33 17.37 -21.82 -19.53
CA MET A 33 18.48 -21.30 -18.72
C MET A 33 18.10 -20.01 -18.01
N LEU A 34 18.64 -19.82 -16.79
CA LEU A 34 18.36 -18.63 -15.97
C LEU A 34 18.68 -17.31 -16.70
N GLU A 35 19.81 -17.28 -17.41
CA GLU A 35 20.28 -16.10 -18.14
C GLU A 35 19.32 -15.71 -19.26
N ASP A 36 18.90 -16.68 -20.07
CA ASP A 36 17.99 -16.47 -21.20
C ASP A 36 16.60 -16.05 -20.68
N SER A 37 16.13 -16.68 -19.60
CA SER A 37 14.87 -16.36 -18.96
C SER A 37 14.84 -14.92 -18.44
N LEU A 38 15.92 -14.48 -17.78
CA LEU A 38 16.04 -13.12 -17.28
C LEU A 38 16.09 -12.09 -18.41
N GLU A 39 16.89 -12.36 -19.46
CA GLU A 39 16.95 -11.48 -20.63
C GLU A 39 15.59 -11.32 -21.30
N PHE A 40 14.93 -12.43 -21.59
CA PHE A 40 13.59 -12.43 -22.19
C PHE A 40 12.61 -11.60 -21.39
N LEU A 41 12.57 -11.79 -20.07
CA LEU A 41 11.67 -11.05 -19.19
C LEU A 41 12.02 -9.56 -19.14
N LEU A 42 13.30 -9.20 -19.05
CA LEU A 42 13.70 -7.80 -19.02
C LEU A 42 13.31 -7.07 -20.31
N ILE A 43 13.41 -7.73 -21.46
CA ILE A 43 12.94 -7.20 -22.74
C ILE A 43 11.42 -7.05 -22.73
N GLN A 44 10.69 -8.06 -22.26
CA GLN A 44 9.21 -8.05 -22.19
C GLN A 44 8.68 -6.91 -21.32
N TYR A 45 9.36 -6.60 -20.21
CA TYR A 45 9.00 -5.49 -19.33
C TYR A 45 9.59 -4.13 -19.76
N GLU A 46 10.05 -4.02 -21.02
CA GLU A 46 10.58 -2.78 -21.60
C GLU A 46 11.67 -2.11 -20.74
N VAL A 47 12.50 -2.91 -20.09
CA VAL A 47 13.67 -2.41 -19.36
C VAL A 47 14.65 -1.82 -20.37
N ALA A 48 15.29 -0.69 -20.02
CA ALA A 48 16.22 -0.02 -20.91
C ALA A 48 17.41 -0.94 -21.29
N ASP A 49 17.80 -0.95 -22.56
CA ASP A 49 18.87 -1.79 -23.10
C ASP A 49 20.18 -1.70 -22.27
N LYS A 50 20.52 -0.49 -21.79
CA LYS A 50 21.68 -0.25 -20.93
C LYS A 50 21.62 -1.04 -19.63
N GLU A 51 20.44 -1.22 -19.06
CA GLU A 51 20.25 -1.95 -17.81
C GLU A 51 20.27 -3.47 -18.07
N ILE A 52 19.75 -3.92 -19.21
CA ILE A 52 19.85 -5.32 -19.64
C ILE A 52 21.32 -5.71 -19.81
N ILE A 53 22.11 -4.87 -20.48
CA ILE A 53 23.56 -5.11 -20.66
C ILE A 53 24.26 -5.21 -19.31
N LYS A 54 23.98 -4.30 -18.37
CA LYS A 54 24.57 -4.35 -17.02
C LYS A 54 24.21 -5.64 -16.26
N ILE A 55 22.98 -6.11 -16.42
CA ILE A 55 22.54 -7.36 -15.77
C ILE A 55 23.25 -8.54 -16.40
N LYS A 56 23.39 -8.59 -17.72
CA LYS A 56 24.16 -9.61 -18.41
C LYS A 56 25.64 -9.62 -17.98
N GLU A 57 26.28 -8.46 -17.91
CA GLU A 57 27.66 -8.34 -17.40
C GLU A 57 27.79 -8.85 -15.96
N LYS A 58 26.78 -8.59 -15.12
CA LYS A 58 26.78 -9.12 -13.75
C LYS A 58 26.69 -10.65 -13.74
N LEU A 59 25.80 -11.23 -14.54
CA LEU A 59 25.65 -12.69 -14.66
C LEU A 59 26.92 -13.34 -15.19
N SER A 60 27.53 -12.83 -16.27
CA SER A 60 28.78 -13.33 -16.84
C SER A 60 29.97 -13.20 -15.87
N ASN A 61 29.94 -12.23 -14.94
CA ASN A 61 30.88 -12.08 -13.84
C ASN A 61 30.58 -12.99 -12.63
N GLY A 62 29.68 -13.96 -12.76
CA GLY A 62 29.37 -14.95 -11.73
C GLY A 62 28.45 -14.41 -10.61
N LYS A 63 27.76 -13.28 -10.82
CA LYS A 63 26.76 -12.80 -9.87
C LYS A 63 25.54 -13.72 -9.88
N LYS A 64 25.03 -13.98 -8.69
CA LYS A 64 23.88 -14.87 -8.46
C LYS A 64 22.54 -14.17 -8.76
N LEU A 65 21.47 -14.93 -8.89
CA LEU A 65 20.11 -14.42 -9.06
C LEU A 65 19.71 -13.47 -7.91
N SER A 66 20.10 -13.79 -6.69
CA SER A 66 19.86 -12.93 -5.51
C SER A 66 20.42 -11.51 -5.70
N ASP A 67 21.64 -11.36 -6.26
CA ASP A 67 22.25 -10.07 -6.56
C ASP A 67 21.47 -9.30 -7.64
N ILE A 68 20.93 -10.02 -8.64
CA ILE A 68 20.09 -9.41 -9.69
C ILE A 68 18.76 -8.96 -9.14
N LEU A 69 18.10 -9.77 -8.30
CA LEU A 69 16.84 -9.40 -7.66
C LEU A 69 17.01 -8.20 -6.71
N GLU A 70 18.14 -8.09 -6.02
CA GLU A 70 18.49 -6.90 -5.24
C GLU A 70 18.59 -5.67 -6.13
N TYR A 71 19.28 -5.78 -7.26
CA TYR A 71 19.39 -4.70 -8.24
C TYR A 71 18.03 -4.29 -8.83
N LEU A 72 17.13 -5.24 -9.05
CA LEU A 72 15.74 -5.02 -9.46
C LEU A 72 14.84 -4.44 -8.33
N GLY A 73 15.39 -4.32 -7.11
CA GLY A 73 14.73 -3.70 -5.97
C GLY A 73 13.68 -4.58 -5.29
N TYR A 74 13.92 -5.89 -5.24
CA TYR A 74 13.13 -6.80 -4.40
C TYR A 74 13.44 -6.60 -2.92
N SER A 75 12.57 -7.11 -2.05
CA SER A 75 12.74 -6.96 -0.61
C SER A 75 13.85 -7.87 -0.09
N GLN A 76 14.51 -7.46 1.01
CA GLN A 76 15.58 -8.24 1.65
C GLN A 76 15.13 -9.65 2.03
N LEU A 77 13.85 -9.82 2.41
CA LEU A 77 13.29 -11.13 2.70
C LEU A 77 13.35 -12.07 1.49
N ILE A 78 12.95 -11.58 0.31
CA ILE A 78 12.98 -12.36 -0.94
C ILE A 78 14.42 -12.65 -1.33
N ILE A 79 15.29 -11.64 -1.27
CA ILE A 79 16.71 -11.80 -1.59
C ILE A 79 17.35 -12.87 -0.71
N SER A 80 17.12 -12.85 0.59
CA SER A 80 17.65 -13.83 1.54
C SER A 80 17.14 -15.26 1.26
N LYS A 81 15.86 -15.40 0.91
CA LYS A 81 15.27 -16.70 0.54
C LYS A 81 15.91 -17.26 -0.73
N ILE A 82 16.04 -16.43 -1.77
CA ILE A 82 16.67 -16.85 -3.04
C ILE A 82 18.16 -17.18 -2.83
N LYS A 83 18.88 -16.35 -2.07
CA LYS A 83 20.29 -16.63 -1.75
C LYS A 83 20.47 -17.97 -1.05
N PHE A 84 19.62 -18.28 -0.08
CA PHE A 84 19.61 -19.58 0.58
C PHE A 84 19.38 -20.71 -0.42
N ALA A 85 18.40 -20.56 -1.30
CA ALA A 85 18.10 -21.58 -2.32
C ALA A 85 19.23 -21.78 -3.34
N GLU A 86 19.95 -20.72 -3.69
CA GLU A 86 21.15 -20.80 -4.55
C GLU A 86 22.25 -21.64 -3.93
N ASP A 87 22.47 -21.48 -2.63
CA ASP A 87 23.51 -22.23 -1.91
C ASP A 87 23.18 -23.73 -1.78
N TYR A 88 21.86 -24.08 -1.82
CA TYR A 88 21.38 -25.47 -1.72
C TYR A 88 20.90 -26.08 -3.05
N GLY A 89 21.00 -25.35 -4.16
CA GLY A 89 20.58 -25.84 -5.49
C GLY A 89 19.06 -26.01 -5.66
N ARG A 90 18.24 -25.30 -4.87
CA ARG A 90 16.76 -25.40 -4.85
C ARG A 90 16.08 -24.10 -5.32
N ILE A 91 16.58 -23.53 -6.41
CA ILE A 91 16.09 -22.23 -6.93
C ILE A 91 14.65 -22.35 -7.39
N GLU A 92 14.28 -23.44 -8.09
CA GLU A 92 12.92 -23.65 -8.62
C GLU A 92 11.86 -23.67 -7.51
N ASP A 93 12.06 -24.50 -6.48
CA ASP A 93 11.16 -24.60 -5.34
C ASP A 93 11.00 -23.25 -4.65
N MET A 94 12.11 -22.52 -4.50
CA MET A 94 12.09 -21.22 -3.82
C MET A 94 11.41 -20.13 -4.66
N LEU A 95 11.57 -20.14 -5.97
CA LEU A 95 10.85 -19.21 -6.85
C LEU A 95 9.35 -19.43 -6.76
N GLN A 96 8.88 -20.68 -6.70
CA GLN A 96 7.49 -21.01 -6.49
C GLN A 96 6.98 -20.52 -5.13
N GLU A 97 7.77 -20.71 -4.07
CA GLU A 97 7.42 -20.24 -2.72
C GLU A 97 7.35 -18.70 -2.69
N VAL A 98 8.29 -18.01 -3.31
CA VAL A 98 8.32 -16.55 -3.40
C VAL A 98 7.14 -16.01 -4.22
N GLU A 99 6.80 -16.66 -5.33
CA GLU A 99 5.60 -16.32 -6.12
C GLU A 99 4.33 -16.43 -5.28
N THR A 100 4.15 -17.55 -4.60
CA THR A 100 3.02 -17.79 -3.71
C THR A 100 2.95 -16.74 -2.59
N TYR A 101 4.08 -16.45 -1.95
CA TYR A 101 4.17 -15.42 -0.91
C TYR A 101 3.76 -14.04 -1.42
N LEU A 102 4.27 -13.62 -2.57
CA LEU A 102 3.96 -12.32 -3.18
C LEU A 102 2.48 -12.23 -3.59
N THR A 103 1.94 -13.30 -4.12
CA THR A 103 0.53 -13.39 -4.52
C THR A 103 -0.41 -13.28 -3.32
N ILE A 104 -0.14 -14.03 -2.25
CA ILE A 104 -0.88 -13.94 -1.00
C ILE A 104 -0.80 -12.52 -0.42
N GLN A 105 0.39 -11.93 -0.41
CA GLN A 105 0.59 -10.56 0.07
C GLN A 105 -0.25 -9.55 -0.73
N LYS A 106 -0.33 -9.70 -2.06
CA LYS A 106 -1.17 -8.86 -2.92
C LYS A 106 -2.65 -9.01 -2.57
N ILE A 107 -3.13 -10.25 -2.48
CA ILE A 107 -4.53 -10.56 -2.15
C ILE A 107 -4.91 -9.96 -0.78
N GLN A 108 -4.06 -10.13 0.22
CA GLN A 108 -4.29 -9.57 1.56
C GLN A 108 -4.38 -8.04 1.52
N GLN A 109 -3.48 -7.37 0.79
CA GLN A 109 -3.52 -5.91 0.64
C GLN A 109 -4.79 -5.43 -0.05
N GLU A 110 -5.21 -6.09 -1.13
CA GLU A 110 -6.46 -5.76 -1.82
C GLU A 110 -7.68 -5.97 -0.90
N LYS A 111 -7.68 -7.04 -0.11
CA LYS A 111 -8.74 -7.32 0.87
C LYS A 111 -8.83 -6.21 1.93
N VAL A 112 -7.71 -5.79 2.49
CA VAL A 112 -7.66 -4.68 3.45
C VAL A 112 -8.20 -3.38 2.85
N ILE A 113 -7.75 -3.04 1.62
CA ILE A 113 -8.22 -1.85 0.90
C ILE A 113 -9.74 -1.89 0.68
N LYS A 114 -10.27 -3.04 0.23
CA LYS A 114 -11.71 -3.22 0.02
C LYS A 114 -12.50 -3.08 1.33
N THR A 115 -12.00 -3.67 2.42
CA THR A 115 -12.66 -3.61 3.73
C THR A 115 -12.69 -2.18 4.30
N LEU A 116 -11.66 -1.37 4.04
CA LEU A 116 -11.60 0.01 4.51
C LEU A 116 -12.55 0.99 3.79
N ARG A 117 -13.07 0.62 2.63
CA ARG A 117 -14.00 1.50 1.87
C ARG A 117 -15.27 1.81 2.65
N TYR A 118 -15.85 0.81 3.31
CA TYR A 118 -17.09 0.98 4.07
C TYR A 118 -16.91 1.90 5.29
N PRO A 119 -15.93 1.71 6.18
CA PRO A 119 -15.68 2.63 7.28
C PRO A 119 -15.41 4.07 6.83
N LEU A 120 -14.66 4.25 5.73
CA LEU A 120 -14.41 5.58 5.18
C LEU A 120 -15.69 6.28 4.72
N PHE A 121 -16.56 5.57 4.00
CA PHE A 121 -17.85 6.12 3.56
C PHE A 121 -18.74 6.48 4.74
N LEU A 122 -18.85 5.61 5.73
CA LEU A 122 -19.64 5.83 6.94
C LEU A 122 -19.12 7.07 7.71
N THR A 123 -17.81 7.17 7.88
CA THR A 123 -17.17 8.31 8.56
C THR A 123 -17.43 9.63 7.84
N LEU A 124 -17.31 9.61 6.50
CA LEU A 124 -17.60 10.81 5.68
C LEU A 124 -19.07 11.25 5.83
N THR A 125 -20.00 10.29 5.80
CA THR A 125 -21.43 10.56 5.98
C THR A 125 -21.71 11.15 7.37
N LEU A 126 -21.07 10.62 8.41
CA LEU A 126 -21.20 11.12 9.77
C LEU A 126 -20.69 12.57 9.90
N ILE A 127 -19.54 12.89 9.29
CA ILE A 127 -19.01 14.26 9.26
C ILE A 127 -20.01 15.20 8.59
N CYS A 128 -20.55 14.81 7.44
CA CYS A 128 -21.55 15.61 6.72
C CYS A 128 -22.80 15.87 7.59
N LEU A 129 -23.29 14.83 8.27
CA LEU A 129 -24.43 14.95 9.18
C LEU A 129 -24.15 15.93 10.33
N ILE A 130 -22.98 15.84 10.95
CA ILE A 130 -22.57 16.75 12.04
C ILE A 130 -22.46 18.19 11.53
N MET A 131 -21.92 18.41 10.31
CA MET A 131 -21.87 19.75 9.72
C MET A 131 -23.25 20.34 9.49
N VAL A 132 -24.18 19.56 8.94
CA VAL A 132 -25.58 19.99 8.72
C VAL A 132 -26.25 20.30 10.04
N PHE A 133 -26.07 19.45 11.06
CA PHE A 133 -26.64 19.67 12.39
C PHE A 133 -26.13 20.97 13.01
N ASN A 134 -24.81 21.22 12.94
CA ASN A 134 -24.24 22.49 13.45
C ASN A 134 -24.70 23.71 12.69
N ALA A 135 -24.91 23.61 11.38
CA ALA A 135 -25.28 24.78 10.56
C ALA A 135 -26.77 25.13 10.65
N LEU A 136 -27.64 24.14 10.80
CA LEU A 136 -29.07 24.33 10.72
C LEU A 136 -29.77 24.26 12.09
N VAL A 137 -29.40 23.31 12.94
CA VAL A 137 -30.14 22.99 14.16
C VAL A 137 -29.71 23.88 15.32
N ILE A 138 -28.41 24.05 15.54
CA ILE A 138 -27.90 24.83 16.67
C ILE A 138 -28.38 26.31 16.64
N PRO A 139 -28.32 27.03 15.51
CA PRO A 139 -28.79 28.40 15.42
C PRO A 139 -30.30 28.56 15.70
N GLN A 140 -31.12 27.56 15.34
CA GLN A 140 -32.56 27.58 15.61
C GLN A 140 -32.83 27.52 17.13
N PHE A 141 -32.10 26.71 17.88
CA PHE A 141 -32.18 26.66 19.32
C PHE A 141 -31.76 28.00 19.96
N GLU A 142 -30.67 28.62 19.53
CA GLU A 142 -30.22 29.92 20.01
C GLU A 142 -31.31 31.01 19.77
N ASN A 143 -31.94 31.02 18.61
CA ASN A 143 -33.00 31.96 18.27
C ASN A 143 -34.26 31.78 19.16
N ILE A 144 -34.65 30.54 19.45
CA ILE A 144 -35.82 30.25 20.32
C ILE A 144 -35.56 30.76 21.75
N TYR A 145 -34.35 30.55 22.28
CA TYR A 145 -34.01 30.99 23.64
C TYR A 145 -33.89 32.50 23.75
N THR A 146 -33.31 33.18 22.76
CA THR A 146 -33.16 34.65 22.77
C THR A 146 -34.49 35.37 22.58
N SER A 147 -35.41 34.81 21.81
CA SER A 147 -36.74 35.41 21.57
C SER A 147 -37.71 35.20 22.72
N SER A 148 -37.53 34.18 23.56
CA SER A 148 -38.47 33.82 24.62
C SER A 148 -38.26 34.58 25.94
N ASN A 149 -37.27 35.44 26.07
CA ASN A 149 -36.93 36.24 27.27
C ASN A 149 -36.85 35.39 28.58
N ILE A 150 -36.61 34.08 28.45
CA ILE A 150 -36.53 33.14 29.56
C ILE A 150 -35.18 33.32 30.22
N LYS A 151 -35.15 33.61 31.53
CA LYS A 151 -33.89 33.57 32.30
C LYS A 151 -33.32 32.17 32.25
N MET A 152 -32.22 32.02 31.54
CA MET A 152 -31.54 30.74 31.43
C MET A 152 -31.03 30.32 32.80
N ASP A 153 -31.44 29.13 33.24
CA ASP A 153 -30.82 28.48 34.38
C ASP A 153 -29.39 28.04 34.02
N LEU A 154 -28.50 28.00 35.01
CA LEU A 154 -27.09 27.59 34.82
C LEU A 154 -26.95 26.24 34.08
N GLN A 155 -27.87 25.30 34.36
CA GLN A 155 -27.90 23.99 33.66
C GLN A 155 -28.18 24.13 32.17
N THR A 156 -29.07 24.99 31.77
CA THR A 156 -29.42 25.26 30.36
C THR A 156 -28.26 25.91 29.61
N ILE A 157 -27.53 26.85 30.25
CA ILE A 157 -26.34 27.47 29.68
C ILE A 157 -25.21 26.43 29.43
N ILE A 158 -24.99 25.51 30.38
CA ILE A 158 -24.01 24.46 30.26
C ILE A 158 -24.40 23.50 29.13
N LEU A 159 -25.67 23.13 29.02
CA LEU A 159 -26.17 22.26 27.94
C LEU A 159 -25.97 22.89 26.55
N ILE A 160 -26.33 24.17 26.38
CA ILE A 160 -26.14 24.87 25.08
C ILE A 160 -24.66 24.97 24.72
N LYS A 161 -23.79 25.33 25.67
CA LYS A 161 -22.35 25.37 25.44
C LYS A 161 -21.80 23.99 25.11
N SER A 162 -22.24 22.94 25.79
CA SER A 162 -21.80 21.57 25.48
C SER A 162 -22.26 21.14 24.10
N LEU A 163 -23.48 21.43 23.69
CA LEU A 163 -23.98 21.16 22.32
C LEU A 163 -23.17 21.89 21.24
N TYR A 164 -22.61 23.05 21.54
CA TYR A 164 -21.76 23.80 20.63
C TYR A 164 -20.32 23.22 20.53
N TYR A 165 -19.76 22.75 21.65
CA TYR A 165 -18.39 22.26 21.69
C TYR A 165 -18.25 20.77 21.35
N ILE A 166 -19.24 19.93 21.72
CA ILE A 166 -19.24 18.48 21.44
C ILE A 166 -19.03 18.19 19.96
N PRO A 167 -19.71 18.82 18.99
CA PRO A 167 -19.51 18.55 17.57
C PRO A 167 -18.09 18.93 17.08
N LYS A 168 -17.50 20.00 17.64
CA LYS A 168 -16.11 20.37 17.32
C LYS A 168 -15.13 19.32 17.80
N PHE A 169 -15.31 18.81 19.03
CA PHE A 169 -14.49 17.72 19.57
C PHE A 169 -14.64 16.44 18.76
N ILE A 170 -15.85 16.06 18.39
CA ILE A 170 -16.12 14.91 17.55
C ILE A 170 -15.47 15.09 16.17
N SER A 171 -15.56 16.26 15.56
CA SER A 171 -14.92 16.55 14.27
C SER A 171 -13.39 16.42 14.33
N ILE A 172 -12.76 16.83 15.43
CA ILE A 172 -11.33 16.67 15.66
C ILE A 172 -10.95 15.19 15.78
N ILE A 173 -11.70 14.41 16.56
CA ILE A 173 -11.49 12.97 16.72
C ILE A 173 -11.63 12.26 15.37
N ILE A 174 -12.64 12.59 14.59
CA ILE A 174 -12.87 12.04 13.27
C ILE A 174 -11.71 12.40 12.32
N LEU A 175 -11.22 13.64 12.38
CA LEU A 175 -10.06 14.06 11.58
C LEU A 175 -8.82 13.24 11.94
N PHE A 176 -8.54 13.02 13.22
CA PHE A 176 -7.43 12.17 13.68
C PHE A 176 -7.59 10.71 13.25
N THR A 177 -8.79 10.15 13.30
CA THR A 177 -9.05 8.78 12.83
C THR A 177 -8.87 8.65 11.32
N LEU A 178 -9.29 9.64 10.54
CA LEU A 178 -9.05 9.68 9.09
C LEU A 178 -7.56 9.79 8.75
N LEU A 179 -6.83 10.63 9.45
CA LEU A 179 -5.38 10.73 9.31
C LEU A 179 -4.69 9.41 9.66
N GLY A 180 -5.11 8.75 10.75
CA GLY A 180 -4.62 7.43 11.15
C GLY A 180 -4.89 6.35 10.08
N ILE A 181 -6.11 6.30 9.54
CA ILE A 181 -6.47 5.38 8.46
C ILE A 181 -5.67 5.69 7.19
N SER A 182 -5.52 6.97 6.84
CA SER A 182 -4.71 7.40 5.69
C SER A 182 -3.24 7.00 5.86
N TYR A 183 -2.69 7.17 7.06
CA TYR A 183 -1.33 6.74 7.38
C TYR A 183 -1.17 5.22 7.30
N LEU A 184 -2.12 4.45 7.83
CA LEU A 184 -2.14 2.98 7.69
C LEU A 184 -2.21 2.57 6.21
N PHE A 185 -3.04 3.24 5.43
CA PHE A 185 -3.15 3.00 3.99
C PHE A 185 -1.84 3.29 3.26
N TYR A 186 -1.19 4.39 3.62
CA TYR A 186 0.13 4.75 3.10
C TYR A 186 1.20 3.71 3.46
N THR A 187 1.25 3.26 4.71
CA THR A 187 2.23 2.25 5.15
C THR A 187 2.00 0.89 4.51
N ILE A 188 0.74 0.44 4.37
CA ILE A 188 0.39 -0.80 3.68
C ILE A 188 0.80 -0.74 2.20
N LYS A 189 0.59 0.41 1.55
CA LYS A 189 0.91 0.58 0.13
C LYS A 189 2.41 0.67 -0.14
N TYR A 190 3.16 1.40 0.71
CA TYR A 190 4.56 1.72 0.46
C TYR A 190 5.57 0.94 1.31
N LYS A 191 5.17 0.42 2.49
CA LYS A 191 6.06 -0.33 3.40
C LYS A 191 5.39 -1.59 3.96
N PRO A 192 5.06 -2.58 3.12
CA PRO A 192 4.34 -3.78 3.57
C PRO A 192 5.12 -4.64 4.58
N GLN A 193 6.45 -4.46 4.65
CA GLN A 193 7.32 -5.23 5.55
C GLN A 193 7.17 -4.86 7.03
N LEU A 194 6.76 -3.63 7.34
CA LEU A 194 6.54 -3.19 8.72
C LEU A 194 5.24 -3.78 9.29
N PHE A 195 4.25 -4.03 8.44
CA PHE A 195 2.95 -4.55 8.87
C PHE A 195 3.01 -6.04 9.26
N LEU A 196 3.85 -6.83 8.58
CA LEU A 196 4.02 -8.26 8.87
C LEU A 196 4.86 -8.54 10.12
N LYS A 197 5.55 -7.54 10.67
CA LYS A 197 6.36 -7.67 11.89
C LYS A 197 5.53 -7.43 13.17
N THR A 198 4.32 -6.91 13.03
CA THR A 198 3.45 -6.50 14.15
C THR A 198 2.22 -7.43 14.33
N LEU A 199 2.06 -8.42 13.44
CA LEU A 199 1.10 -9.53 13.53
C LEU A 199 1.83 -10.83 13.88
#